data_600d76990a66599d869cf00a62e02a09
#
_entry.id   600d76990a66599d869cf00a62e02a09
#
_cell.length_a   1.000
_cell.length_b   1.000
_cell.length_c   1.000
_cell.angle_alpha   90.00
_cell.angle_beta   90.00
_cell.angle_gamma   90.00
#
_symmetry.space_group_name_H-M   'P 1'
#
loop_
_entity.id
_entity.type
_entity.pdbx_description
1 polymer ?
#
loop_
_entity_poly.entity_id
_entity_poly.type
_entity_poly.pdbx_seq_one_letter_code
_entity_poly.pdbx_strand_id
1 'polypeptide(L)'
;MLFSTISKERILFDIVLPTLNIINDMYSRGKINESEKLLIFTTALDLALMTKFVGTTETEQLKAYCMIISGSEESTYMARIASVILHLIGWHSLYLGSIENKIDPFFDIDIQRLITKKLSNVEGLVVIQIFSFNANTLKFLSNTIKTLRNKFRGDLRIAVCTNNDLLQASEDMDVDYTTTELTSLIEWTKEEYRNSILANS
;
A
#
# COMPACT_ATOMS: atom_id res chain seq x y z
N MET A 1 -26.95 4.67 -7.86
CA MET A 1 -26.68 6.08 -8.18
C MET A 1 -25.94 6.86 -7.08
N LEU A 2 -25.12 6.18 -6.25
CA LEU A 2 -24.28 6.84 -5.23
C LEU A 2 -23.23 7.78 -5.86
N PHE A 3 -22.69 7.42 -7.02
CA PHE A 3 -21.61 8.15 -7.69
C PHE A 3 -22.01 9.45 -8.40
N SER A 4 -23.29 9.76 -8.48
CA SER A 4 -23.76 11.01 -9.10
C SER A 4 -23.87 12.18 -8.12
N THR A 5 -23.78 11.91 -6.80
CA THR A 5 -24.01 12.90 -5.74
C THR A 5 -22.86 13.02 -4.74
N ILE A 6 -21.96 12.02 -4.68
CA ILE A 6 -20.83 11.99 -3.73
C ILE A 6 -19.53 11.94 -4.51
N SER A 7 -18.53 12.77 -4.17
CA SER A 7 -17.22 12.73 -4.80
C SER A 7 -16.50 11.40 -4.49
N LYS A 8 -15.62 10.96 -5.39
CA LYS A 8 -14.84 9.73 -5.24
C LYS A 8 -13.98 9.75 -3.99
N GLU A 9 -13.38 10.88 -3.70
CA GLU A 9 -12.56 11.12 -2.52
C GLU A 9 -13.39 10.89 -1.26
N ARG A 10 -14.62 11.43 -1.19
CA ARG A 10 -15.49 11.21 -0.04
C ARG A 10 -15.91 9.76 0.13
N ILE A 11 -16.15 9.04 -0.95
CA ILE A 11 -16.42 7.59 -0.86
C ILE A 11 -15.23 6.86 -0.23
N LEU A 12 -14.02 7.18 -0.66
CA LEU A 12 -12.82 6.52 -0.15
C LEU A 12 -12.47 6.95 1.28
N PHE A 13 -12.44 8.25 1.55
CA PHE A 13 -11.96 8.78 2.83
C PHE A 13 -13.03 8.79 3.92
N ASP A 14 -14.32 9.01 3.58
CA ASP A 14 -15.40 9.11 4.56
C ASP A 14 -16.15 7.78 4.74
N ILE A 15 -16.03 6.82 3.80
CA ILE A 15 -16.75 5.54 3.87
C ILE A 15 -15.77 4.37 3.92
N VAL A 16 -14.95 4.16 2.88
CA VAL A 16 -14.12 2.96 2.75
C VAL A 16 -13.09 2.87 3.87
N LEU A 17 -12.26 3.90 4.05
CA LEU A 17 -11.19 3.87 5.07
C LEU A 17 -11.73 3.74 6.52
N PRO A 18 -12.73 4.53 6.96
CA PRO A 18 -13.30 4.33 8.29
C PRO A 18 -13.92 2.95 8.48
N THR A 19 -14.55 2.39 7.44
CA THR A 19 -15.13 1.05 7.48
C THR A 19 -14.05 0.01 7.76
N LEU A 20 -12.88 0.07 7.11
CA LEU A 20 -11.79 -0.87 7.33
C LEU A 20 -11.27 -0.83 8.77
N ASN A 21 -11.14 0.37 9.35
CA ASN A 21 -10.69 0.53 10.73
C ASN A 21 -11.70 -0.05 11.73
N ILE A 22 -13.00 0.23 11.52
CA ILE A 22 -14.08 -0.28 12.36
C ILE A 22 -14.14 -1.81 12.32
N ILE A 23 -13.97 -2.42 11.15
CA ILE A 23 -14.02 -3.87 10.98
C ILE A 23 -12.87 -4.56 11.70
N ASN A 24 -11.67 -4.03 11.59
CA ASN A 24 -10.51 -4.57 12.31
C ASN A 24 -10.73 -4.53 13.83
N ASP A 25 -11.29 -3.44 14.36
CA ASP A 25 -11.66 -3.33 15.78
C ASP A 25 -12.77 -4.32 16.17
N MET A 26 -13.81 -4.44 15.35
CA MET A 26 -14.91 -5.39 15.61
C MET A 26 -14.42 -6.84 15.59
N TYR A 27 -13.53 -7.19 14.66
CA TYR A 27 -12.95 -8.53 14.57
C TYR A 27 -12.04 -8.84 15.77
N SER A 28 -11.16 -7.91 16.14
CA SER A 28 -10.26 -8.07 17.29
C SER A 28 -11.01 -8.24 18.61
N ARG A 29 -12.22 -7.65 18.73
CA ARG A 29 -13.12 -7.78 19.88
C ARG A 29 -14.08 -8.99 19.79
N GLY A 30 -13.95 -9.83 18.77
CA GLY A 30 -14.80 -10.99 18.56
C GLY A 30 -16.27 -10.66 18.25
N LYS A 31 -16.59 -9.45 17.80
CA LYS A 31 -17.95 -9.02 17.44
C LYS A 31 -18.39 -9.49 16.07
N ILE A 32 -17.45 -9.78 15.20
CA ILE A 32 -17.65 -10.39 13.89
C ILE A 32 -16.68 -11.55 13.70
N ASN A 33 -17.07 -12.55 12.93
CA ASN A 33 -16.22 -13.67 12.56
C ASN A 33 -15.38 -13.36 11.31
N GLU A 34 -14.47 -14.26 10.97
CA GLU A 34 -13.55 -14.10 9.84
C GLU A 34 -14.29 -14.01 8.50
N SER A 35 -15.34 -14.79 8.30
CA SER A 35 -16.13 -14.76 7.05
C SER A 35 -16.87 -13.44 6.90
N GLU A 36 -17.40 -12.87 7.97
CA GLU A 36 -18.03 -11.55 7.97
C GLU A 36 -17.01 -10.45 7.69
N LYS A 37 -15.82 -10.51 8.32
CA LYS A 37 -14.69 -9.61 8.03
C LYS A 37 -14.32 -9.66 6.56
N LEU A 38 -14.16 -10.86 6.00
CA LEU A 38 -13.80 -11.07 4.59
C LEU A 38 -14.86 -10.49 3.64
N LEU A 39 -16.14 -10.73 3.91
CA LEU A 39 -17.24 -10.19 3.11
C LEU A 39 -17.22 -8.66 3.06
N ILE A 40 -17.01 -8.03 4.22
CA ILE A 40 -17.00 -6.56 4.29
C ILE A 40 -15.74 -5.99 3.61
N PHE A 41 -14.56 -6.62 3.76
CA PHE A 41 -13.35 -6.21 3.03
C PHE A 41 -13.53 -6.31 1.52
N THR A 42 -14.14 -7.40 1.03
CA THR A 42 -14.43 -7.59 -0.39
C THR A 42 -15.37 -6.48 -0.90
N THR A 43 -16.44 -6.20 -0.16
CA THR A 43 -17.39 -5.14 -0.51
C THR A 43 -16.73 -3.75 -0.51
N ALA A 44 -15.88 -3.46 0.47
CA ALA A 44 -15.13 -2.20 0.54
C ALA A 44 -14.15 -2.06 -0.63
N LEU A 45 -13.47 -3.14 -1.02
CA LEU A 45 -12.59 -3.16 -2.18
C LEU A 45 -13.39 -2.96 -3.48
N ASP A 46 -14.52 -3.63 -3.66
CA ASP A 46 -15.36 -3.46 -4.85
C ASP A 46 -15.85 -2.03 -4.97
N LEU A 47 -16.29 -1.42 -3.87
CA LEU A 47 -16.66 -0.01 -3.83
C LEU A 47 -15.49 0.90 -4.21
N ALA A 48 -14.30 0.65 -3.69
CA ALA A 48 -13.09 1.41 -4.03
C ALA A 48 -12.74 1.26 -5.52
N LEU A 49 -12.78 0.04 -6.06
CA LEU A 49 -12.52 -0.23 -7.48
C LEU A 49 -13.53 0.46 -8.40
N MET A 50 -14.81 0.47 -8.01
CA MET A 50 -15.85 1.19 -8.77
C MET A 50 -15.54 2.67 -8.88
N THR A 51 -14.96 3.31 -7.86
CA THR A 51 -14.58 4.73 -7.93
C THR A 51 -13.56 5.02 -9.02
N LYS A 52 -12.69 4.04 -9.35
CA LYS A 52 -11.67 4.17 -10.40
C LYS A 52 -12.28 4.28 -11.81
N PHE A 53 -13.44 3.64 -12.05
CA PHE A 53 -14.08 3.57 -13.36
C PHE A 53 -15.18 4.61 -13.58
N VAL A 54 -15.63 5.29 -12.53
CA VAL A 54 -16.70 6.30 -12.64
C VAL A 54 -16.10 7.67 -12.89
N GLY A 55 -16.29 8.17 -14.12
CA GLY A 55 -15.94 9.53 -14.54
C GLY A 55 -14.45 9.77 -14.75
N THR A 56 -14.12 10.58 -15.74
CA THR A 56 -12.77 11.08 -16.00
C THR A 56 -12.53 12.30 -15.12
N THR A 57 -11.98 12.13 -13.93
CA THR A 57 -11.29 13.24 -13.29
C THR A 57 -9.87 13.22 -13.85
N GLU A 58 -9.53 14.20 -14.68
CA GLU A 58 -8.14 14.50 -15.02
C GLU A 58 -7.47 14.98 -13.71
N THR A 59 -7.08 14.05 -12.87
CA THR A 59 -6.23 14.38 -11.74
C THR A 59 -4.84 14.64 -12.32
N GLU A 60 -4.29 15.80 -12.05
CA GLU A 60 -2.92 16.13 -12.44
C GLU A 60 -1.99 15.04 -11.90
N GLN A 61 -1.26 14.38 -12.79
CA GLN A 61 -0.37 13.30 -12.40
C GLN A 61 0.86 13.88 -11.69
N LEU A 62 1.09 13.43 -10.48
CA LEU A 62 2.25 13.82 -9.69
C LEU A 62 3.51 13.11 -10.21
N LYS A 63 4.68 13.74 -10.04
CA LYS A 63 5.98 13.07 -10.23
C LYS A 63 6.29 12.18 -9.01
N ALA A 64 5.39 11.25 -8.73
CA ALA A 64 5.46 10.37 -7.58
C ALA A 64 4.98 8.95 -7.95
N TYR A 65 5.77 7.97 -7.59
CA TYR A 65 5.54 6.57 -7.92
C TYR A 65 5.37 5.75 -6.64
N CYS A 66 4.36 4.91 -6.60
CA CYS A 66 4.18 3.98 -5.49
C CYS A 66 4.07 2.55 -6.02
N MET A 67 4.97 1.68 -5.55
CA MET A 67 4.88 0.24 -5.75
C MET A 67 4.29 -0.39 -4.50
N ILE A 68 3.30 -1.24 -4.68
CA ILE A 68 2.56 -1.84 -3.58
C ILE A 68 2.67 -3.35 -3.68
N ILE A 69 3.13 -3.98 -2.60
CA ILE A 69 3.33 -5.42 -2.48
C ILE A 69 2.46 -5.94 -1.35
N SER A 70 1.72 -7.01 -1.58
CA SER A 70 1.02 -7.75 -0.55
C SER A 70 1.86 -8.97 -0.15
N GLY A 71 2.18 -9.09 1.11
CA GLY A 71 2.99 -10.19 1.68
C GLY A 71 2.15 -11.29 2.31
N SER A 72 0.82 -11.14 2.32
CA SER A 72 -0.13 -12.14 2.78
C SER A 72 -1.44 -11.99 2.01
N GLU A 73 -2.19 -13.08 1.89
CA GLU A 73 -3.49 -13.05 1.22
C GLU A 73 -4.45 -12.06 1.91
N GLU A 74 -4.47 -12.07 3.24
CA GLU A 74 -5.28 -11.19 4.06
C GLU A 74 -4.95 -9.71 3.82
N SER A 75 -3.68 -9.36 3.63
CA SER A 75 -3.25 -7.98 3.38
C SER A 75 -3.55 -7.47 1.96
N THR A 76 -3.96 -8.36 1.05
CA THR A 76 -4.23 -8.03 -0.35
C THR A 76 -5.33 -6.99 -0.50
N TYR A 77 -6.38 -7.05 0.32
CA TYR A 77 -7.48 -6.09 0.25
C TYR A 77 -7.00 -4.67 0.57
N MET A 78 -6.25 -4.51 1.65
CA MET A 78 -5.70 -3.21 2.06
C MET A 78 -4.72 -2.67 1.01
N ALA A 79 -3.84 -3.52 0.47
CA ALA A 79 -2.88 -3.17 -0.57
C ALA A 79 -3.57 -2.68 -1.85
N ARG A 80 -4.65 -3.34 -2.28
CA ARG A 80 -5.42 -2.93 -3.47
C ARG A 80 -6.20 -1.64 -3.24
N ILE A 81 -6.78 -1.46 -2.06
CA ILE A 81 -7.46 -0.21 -1.69
C ILE A 81 -6.45 0.96 -1.66
N ALA A 82 -5.26 0.75 -1.07
CA ALA A 82 -4.17 1.73 -1.11
C ALA A 82 -3.82 2.14 -2.54
N SER A 83 -3.70 1.17 -3.45
CA SER A 83 -3.41 1.44 -4.86
C SER A 83 -4.49 2.30 -5.53
N VAL A 84 -5.76 2.07 -5.22
CA VAL A 84 -6.87 2.89 -5.74
C VAL A 84 -6.81 4.31 -5.21
N ILE A 85 -6.62 4.46 -3.89
CA ILE A 85 -6.54 5.77 -3.25
C ILE A 85 -5.40 6.59 -3.82
N LEU A 86 -4.19 6.01 -3.89
CA LEU A 86 -3.01 6.70 -4.43
C LEU A 86 -3.20 7.10 -5.89
N HIS A 87 -3.78 6.23 -6.70
CA HIS A 87 -4.10 6.56 -8.09
C HIS A 87 -5.04 7.78 -8.19
N LEU A 88 -6.08 7.84 -7.35
CA LEU A 88 -7.05 8.94 -7.36
C LEU A 88 -6.49 10.28 -6.89
N ILE A 89 -5.46 10.26 -6.06
CA ILE A 89 -4.76 11.49 -5.63
C ILE A 89 -3.55 11.83 -6.54
N GLY A 90 -3.47 11.22 -7.72
CA GLY A 90 -2.51 11.59 -8.76
C GLY A 90 -1.19 10.80 -8.76
N TRP A 91 -1.00 9.80 -7.90
CA TRP A 91 0.19 8.97 -7.89
C TRP A 91 0.20 7.93 -9.01
N HIS A 92 1.36 7.67 -9.58
CA HIS A 92 1.57 6.48 -10.41
C HIS A 92 1.65 5.24 -9.50
N SER A 93 0.52 4.62 -9.19
CA SER A 93 0.46 3.46 -8.32
C SER A 93 0.47 2.14 -9.10
N LEU A 94 1.34 1.21 -8.69
CA LEU A 94 1.47 -0.13 -9.28
C LEU A 94 1.36 -1.18 -8.19
N TYR A 95 0.28 -1.94 -8.18
CA TYR A 95 0.14 -3.12 -7.33
C TYR A 95 0.79 -4.33 -7.99
N LEU A 96 1.81 -4.91 -7.33
CA LEU A 96 2.61 -6.03 -7.85
C LEU A 96 2.00 -7.42 -7.55
N GLY A 97 1.00 -7.49 -6.70
CA GLY A 97 0.34 -8.73 -6.32
C GLY A 97 0.74 -9.25 -4.95
N SER A 98 0.25 -10.46 -4.61
CA SER A 98 0.60 -11.17 -3.37
C SER A 98 1.78 -12.10 -3.60
N ILE A 99 2.72 -12.09 -2.64
CA ILE A 99 3.94 -12.92 -2.70
C ILE A 99 3.95 -14.03 -1.65
N GLU A 100 2.90 -14.20 -0.86
CA GLU A 100 2.85 -15.11 0.30
C GLU A 100 3.31 -16.53 -0.01
N ASN A 101 2.84 -17.10 -1.13
CA ASN A 101 3.12 -18.47 -1.53
C ASN A 101 4.28 -18.60 -2.54
N LYS A 102 5.08 -17.53 -2.69
CA LYS A 102 6.15 -17.45 -3.69
C LYS A 102 7.52 -17.13 -3.08
N ILE A 103 7.70 -17.48 -1.82
CA ILE A 103 8.92 -17.16 -1.07
C ILE A 103 9.98 -18.22 -1.41
N ASP A 104 10.77 -17.94 -2.43
CA ASP A 104 11.97 -18.70 -2.78
C ASP A 104 13.10 -17.77 -3.27
N PRO A 105 14.37 -18.22 -3.27
CA PRO A 105 15.49 -17.39 -3.67
C PRO A 105 15.45 -16.90 -5.12
N PHE A 106 14.83 -17.64 -6.04
CA PHE A 106 14.69 -17.24 -7.44
C PHE A 106 13.67 -16.11 -7.56
N PHE A 107 12.58 -16.21 -6.82
CA PHE A 107 11.55 -15.18 -6.78
C PHE A 107 12.07 -13.85 -6.18
N ASP A 108 12.96 -13.90 -5.17
CA ASP A 108 13.63 -12.70 -4.65
C ASP A 108 14.40 -11.97 -5.75
N ILE A 109 15.18 -12.70 -6.57
CA ILE A 109 15.92 -12.13 -7.70
C ILE A 109 14.96 -11.54 -8.74
N ASP A 110 13.86 -12.19 -9.04
CA ASP A 110 12.89 -11.74 -10.04
C ASP A 110 12.14 -10.50 -9.57
N ILE A 111 11.74 -10.42 -8.31
CA ILE A 111 11.16 -9.21 -7.72
C ILE A 111 12.15 -8.05 -7.77
N GLN A 112 13.38 -8.26 -7.33
CA GLN A 112 14.41 -7.22 -7.38
C GLN A 112 14.63 -6.71 -8.81
N ARG A 113 14.70 -7.61 -9.80
CA ARG A 113 14.84 -7.24 -11.22
C ARG A 113 13.63 -6.47 -11.72
N LEU A 114 12.42 -6.92 -11.40
CA LEU A 114 11.17 -6.24 -11.78
C LEU A 114 11.12 -4.82 -11.23
N ILE A 115 11.37 -4.66 -9.93
CA ILE A 115 11.37 -3.35 -9.27
C ILE A 115 12.46 -2.47 -9.88
N THR A 116 13.69 -2.95 -9.98
CA THR A 116 14.81 -2.19 -10.56
C THR A 116 14.50 -1.75 -12.00
N LYS A 117 13.96 -2.65 -12.84
CA LYS A 117 13.58 -2.32 -14.22
C LYS A 117 12.47 -1.26 -14.29
N LYS A 118 11.49 -1.33 -13.39
CA LYS A 118 10.40 -0.35 -13.35
C LYS A 118 10.86 1.01 -12.86
N LEU A 119 11.83 1.04 -11.94
CA LEU A 119 12.33 2.25 -11.34
C LEU A 119 13.51 2.90 -12.10
N SER A 120 14.14 2.20 -13.05
CA SER A 120 15.36 2.69 -13.74
C SER A 120 15.18 4.01 -14.49
N ASN A 121 13.96 4.36 -14.87
CA ASN A 121 13.63 5.57 -15.63
C ASN A 121 12.65 6.47 -14.87
N VAL A 122 12.52 6.28 -13.56
CA VAL A 122 11.61 7.09 -12.73
C VAL A 122 12.38 8.31 -12.21
N GLU A 123 11.85 9.49 -12.49
CA GLU A 123 12.29 10.76 -11.91
C GLU A 123 11.32 11.17 -10.81
N GLY A 124 11.85 11.57 -9.64
CA GLY A 124 11.06 11.99 -8.49
C GLY A 124 10.99 10.95 -7.37
N LEU A 125 10.04 11.14 -6.47
CA LEU A 125 9.87 10.30 -5.30
C LEU A 125 9.33 8.91 -5.68
N VAL A 126 9.98 7.88 -5.16
CA VAL A 126 9.51 6.49 -5.21
C VAL A 126 9.19 6.00 -3.81
N VAL A 127 7.98 5.50 -3.62
CA VAL A 127 7.57 4.84 -2.39
C VAL A 127 7.30 3.37 -2.66
N ILE A 128 7.81 2.49 -1.80
CA ILE A 128 7.43 1.06 -1.79
C ILE A 128 6.59 0.83 -0.54
N GLN A 129 5.35 0.43 -0.72
CA GLN A 129 4.46 0.04 0.37
C GLN A 129 4.34 -1.48 0.43
N ILE A 130 4.62 -2.05 1.58
CA ILE A 130 4.54 -3.48 1.87
C ILE A 130 3.41 -3.70 2.85
N PHE A 131 2.45 -4.53 2.47
CA PHE A 131 1.37 -4.98 3.34
C PHE A 131 1.61 -6.45 3.69
N SER A 132 1.85 -6.79 4.94
CA SER A 132 2.04 -8.20 5.32
C SER A 132 1.68 -8.44 6.78
N PHE A 133 0.89 -9.48 7.01
CA PHE A 133 0.55 -10.01 8.33
C PHE A 133 1.25 -11.37 8.57
N ASN A 134 2.33 -11.65 7.81
CA ASN A 134 3.09 -12.88 7.88
C ASN A 134 4.58 -12.59 8.19
N ALA A 135 5.08 -13.10 9.33
CA ALA A 135 6.45 -12.87 9.79
C ALA A 135 7.50 -13.40 8.82
N ASN A 136 7.27 -14.56 8.19
CA ASN A 136 8.23 -15.14 7.24
C ASN A 136 8.36 -14.28 5.99
N THR A 137 7.25 -13.72 5.52
CA THR A 137 7.25 -12.79 4.39
C THR A 137 7.97 -11.49 4.72
N LEU A 138 7.76 -10.92 5.90
CA LEU A 138 8.51 -9.73 6.35
C LEU A 138 10.01 -9.99 6.41
N LYS A 139 10.41 -11.12 7.00
CA LYS A 139 11.82 -11.54 7.07
C LYS A 139 12.44 -11.70 5.68
N PHE A 140 11.72 -12.31 4.74
CA PHE A 140 12.14 -12.45 3.35
C PHE A 140 12.34 -11.07 2.69
N LEU A 141 11.35 -10.20 2.80
CA LEU A 141 11.38 -8.86 2.22
C LEU A 141 12.46 -7.96 2.83
N SER A 142 12.86 -8.18 4.08
CA SER A 142 13.95 -7.42 4.71
C SER A 142 15.25 -7.48 3.90
N ASN A 143 15.60 -8.65 3.35
CA ASN A 143 16.77 -8.81 2.50
C ASN A 143 16.58 -8.10 1.14
N THR A 144 15.39 -8.21 0.56
CA THR A 144 15.04 -7.51 -0.69
C THR A 144 15.15 -6.00 -0.52
N ILE A 145 14.65 -5.45 0.59
CA ILE A 145 14.72 -4.02 0.94
C ILE A 145 16.17 -3.54 0.99
N LYS A 146 17.04 -4.22 1.75
CA LYS A 146 18.46 -3.87 1.84
C LYS A 146 19.13 -3.84 0.47
N THR A 147 18.82 -4.82 -0.37
CA THR A 147 19.36 -4.88 -1.73
C THR A 147 18.87 -3.74 -2.60
N LEU A 148 17.59 -3.39 -2.51
CA LEU A 148 16.99 -2.29 -3.26
C LEU A 148 17.57 -0.93 -2.84
N ARG A 149 17.72 -0.67 -1.54
CA ARG A 149 18.36 0.56 -1.04
C ARG A 149 19.79 0.72 -1.55
N ASN A 150 20.55 -0.37 -1.61
CA ASN A 150 21.92 -0.33 -2.10
C ASN A 150 22.03 -0.10 -3.61
N LYS A 151 21.04 -0.52 -4.39
CA LYS A 151 21.07 -0.43 -5.85
C LYS A 151 20.36 0.81 -6.41
N PHE A 152 19.34 1.30 -5.72
CA PHE A 152 18.55 2.44 -6.18
C PHE A 152 19.24 3.76 -5.83
N ARG A 153 19.40 4.64 -6.82
CA ARG A 153 20.12 5.93 -6.68
C ARG A 153 19.20 7.14 -6.51
N GLY A 154 17.89 6.94 -6.63
CA GLY A 154 16.89 8.00 -6.51
C GLY A 154 16.37 8.20 -5.08
N ASP A 155 15.36 9.05 -4.95
CA ASP A 155 14.65 9.28 -3.68
C ASP A 155 13.68 8.12 -3.42
N LEU A 156 14.11 7.17 -2.59
CA LEU A 156 13.36 5.95 -2.24
C LEU A 156 12.91 6.00 -0.80
N ARG A 157 11.61 5.80 -0.60
CA ARG A 157 11.01 5.58 0.72
C ARG A 157 10.34 4.22 0.76
N ILE A 158 10.42 3.55 1.90
CA ILE A 158 9.85 2.22 2.09
C ILE A 158 9.02 2.21 3.37
N ALA A 159 7.77 1.77 3.26
CA ALA A 159 6.86 1.66 4.40
C ALA A 159 6.26 0.26 4.51
N VAL A 160 6.00 -0.15 5.74
CA VAL A 160 5.34 -1.43 6.06
C VAL A 160 4.04 -1.16 6.80
N CYS A 161 2.96 -1.78 6.31
CA CYS A 161 1.69 -1.88 7.02
C CYS A 161 1.51 -3.34 7.47
N THR A 162 1.39 -3.54 8.78
CA THR A 162 1.34 -4.87 9.40
C THR A 162 0.31 -4.91 10.53
N ASN A 163 0.20 -6.02 11.27
CA ASN A 163 -0.60 -6.09 12.48
C ASN A 163 0.24 -5.75 13.73
N ASN A 164 -0.42 -5.58 14.88
CA ASN A 164 0.25 -5.21 16.13
C ASN A 164 1.32 -6.22 16.56
N ASP A 165 1.10 -7.52 16.31
CA ASP A 165 2.02 -8.58 16.73
C ASP A 165 3.36 -8.54 15.97
N LEU A 166 3.37 -7.96 14.78
CA LEU A 166 4.53 -7.89 13.89
C LEU A 166 5.11 -6.47 13.78
N LEU A 167 4.54 -5.49 14.47
CA LEU A 167 4.97 -4.09 14.37
C LEU A 167 6.45 -3.97 14.75
N GLN A 168 6.86 -4.52 15.89
CA GLN A 168 8.25 -4.48 16.34
C GLN A 168 9.20 -5.18 15.36
N ALA A 169 8.80 -6.33 14.81
CA ALA A 169 9.61 -7.03 13.80
C ALA A 169 9.75 -6.23 12.50
N SER A 170 8.78 -5.41 12.17
CA SER A 170 8.86 -4.52 11.00
C SER A 170 9.71 -3.27 11.26
N GLU A 171 9.79 -2.78 12.49
CA GLU A 171 10.68 -1.68 12.90
C GLU A 171 12.17 -2.08 12.82
N ASP A 172 12.48 -3.37 12.99
CA ASP A 172 13.85 -3.89 12.85
C ASP A 172 14.28 -4.00 11.35
N MET A 173 13.37 -3.77 10.42
CA MET A 173 13.68 -3.72 8.99
C MET A 173 14.23 -2.32 8.63
N ASP A 174 15.02 -2.25 7.55
CA ASP A 174 15.52 -0.99 7.00
C ASP A 174 14.43 -0.23 6.23
N VAL A 175 13.39 0.22 6.95
CA VAL A 175 12.23 0.93 6.42
C VAL A 175 12.10 2.32 7.04
N ASP A 176 11.43 3.23 6.33
CA ASP A 176 11.27 4.63 6.77
C ASP A 176 10.02 4.81 7.64
N TYR A 177 9.04 3.91 7.51
CA TYR A 177 7.79 3.99 8.26
C TYR A 177 7.15 2.62 8.48
N THR A 178 6.58 2.42 9.66
CA THR A 178 5.78 1.25 10.00
C THR A 178 4.46 1.68 10.64
N THR A 179 3.39 0.97 10.32
CA THR A 179 2.06 1.24 10.87
C THR A 179 1.16 0.01 10.82
N THR A 180 0.10 0.05 11.61
CA THR A 180 -0.98 -0.94 11.56
C THR A 180 -2.23 -0.42 10.83
N GLU A 181 -2.23 0.88 10.44
CA GLU A 181 -3.38 1.56 9.88
C GLU A 181 -3.13 2.05 8.46
N LEU A 182 -4.05 1.70 7.56
CA LEU A 182 -3.99 2.16 6.18
C LEU A 182 -4.09 3.69 6.07
N THR A 183 -4.91 4.33 6.89
CA THR A 183 -5.08 5.79 6.89
C THR A 183 -3.76 6.48 7.20
N SER A 184 -3.07 6.05 8.26
CA SER A 184 -1.77 6.58 8.67
C SER A 184 -0.70 6.39 7.58
N LEU A 185 -0.73 5.23 6.89
CA LEU A 185 0.18 4.98 5.77
C LEU A 185 -0.05 5.94 4.59
N ILE A 186 -1.30 6.17 4.22
CA ILE A 186 -1.65 7.10 3.14
C ILE A 186 -1.26 8.54 3.49
N GLU A 187 -1.48 8.95 4.73
CA GLU A 187 -1.13 10.29 5.20
C GLU A 187 0.38 10.50 5.19
N TRP A 188 1.15 9.54 5.73
CA TRP A 188 2.60 9.56 5.67
C TRP A 188 3.11 9.65 4.22
N THR A 189 2.53 8.87 3.30
CA THR A 189 2.93 8.88 1.89
C THR A 189 2.71 10.25 1.24
N LYS A 190 1.61 10.94 1.56
CA LYS A 190 1.35 12.32 1.10
C LYS A 190 2.37 13.30 1.67
N GLU A 191 2.77 13.13 2.92
CA GLU A 191 3.74 13.99 3.60
C GLU A 191 5.13 13.84 2.99
N GLU A 192 5.58 12.61 2.72
CA GLU A 192 6.85 12.36 2.02
C GLU A 192 6.90 13.05 0.64
N TYR A 193 5.79 13.06 -0.09
CA TYR A 193 5.74 13.79 -1.37
C TYR A 193 5.90 15.30 -1.17
N ARG A 194 5.25 15.89 -0.17
CA ARG A 194 5.40 17.31 0.14
C ARG A 194 6.84 17.65 0.52
N ASN A 195 7.46 16.81 1.34
CA ASN A 195 8.85 16.97 1.76
C ASN A 195 9.83 16.86 0.57
N SER A 196 9.59 15.92 -0.34
CA SER A 196 10.38 15.73 -1.56
C SER A 196 10.32 16.96 -2.49
N ILE A 197 9.17 17.61 -2.63
CA ILE A 197 9.06 18.86 -3.41
C ILE A 197 9.84 19.97 -2.76
N LEU A 198 9.71 20.15 -1.43
CA LEU A 198 10.42 21.21 -0.71
C LEU A 198 11.94 21.05 -0.72
N ALA A 199 12.43 19.82 -0.76
CA ALA A 199 13.87 19.53 -0.83
C ALA A 199 14.47 19.80 -2.23
N ASN A 200 13.65 19.83 -3.28
CA ASN A 200 14.06 20.02 -4.67
C ASN A 200 13.74 21.43 -5.24
N SER A 201 13.12 22.29 -4.43
CA SER A 201 12.83 23.70 -4.74
C SER A 201 13.90 24.62 -4.18
#